data_b5c3c8f9f37a83e2b22f35409371e4b8
#
_entry.id   b5c3c8f9f37a83e2b22f35409371e4b8
#
_cell.length_a   1.000
_cell.length_b   1.000
_cell.length_c   1.000
_cell.angle_alpha   90.00
_cell.angle_beta   90.00
_cell.angle_gamma   90.00
#
_symmetry.space_group_name_H-M   'P 1'
#
loop_
_entity.id
_entity.type
_entity.pdbx_description
1 polymer ?
#
loop_
_entity_poly.entity_id
_entity_poly.type
_entity_poly.pdbx_seq_one_letter_code
_entity_poly.pdbx_strand_id
1 'polypeptide(L)'
;MSQVVECVPNFSEGRNSEIVDALAGVVRSVPGVVLLDETKDPDHHRAVVTFAGRPYAVAEVAYQMARMASQLIDLRNHHGEHPRVGATDVMPFVPIRGVSMQDCVQLARMVGQRIGNELKIPVFLYEQAATRPERKQLEWIRKGGLKGLADRMANDPAWVPDFGPKLLHQTAGATVVGARWPLIAFNVNLKSRDLSVARAIAKVVRQSSGGLPYVKAIGVELKSQQLVQVSMNLTNHEETPLHVVFAAVQREAAARGVEVAGTEIVGLVPEQALMETAQQALCLNQFDGRQVLESRLDRPESREAIGRMAASQPVKEQSPSPEKVGAPDGKMPELQGQTGGSVGAQSAAFAAGLGMMVAKLTRARAIETRLSEIRTRLHELAQAD
;
A
#
# COMPACT_ATOMS: atom_id res chain seq x y z
N MET A 1 20.17 -1.70 14.42
CA MET A 1 19.18 -1.77 13.30
C MET A 1 18.79 -0.35 12.90
N SER A 2 18.67 -0.05 11.62
CA SER A 2 18.21 1.27 11.17
C SER A 2 16.74 1.46 11.55
N GLN A 3 16.42 2.60 12.18
CA GLN A 3 15.05 2.97 12.51
C GLN A 3 14.33 3.42 11.23
N VAL A 4 13.13 2.89 10.98
CA VAL A 4 12.29 3.21 9.82
C VAL A 4 10.86 3.44 10.26
N VAL A 5 10.33 4.62 9.91
CA VAL A 5 8.92 5.01 10.04
C VAL A 5 8.37 5.23 8.65
N GLU A 6 7.14 4.82 8.42
CA GLU A 6 6.34 5.17 7.25
C GLU A 6 5.39 6.32 7.59
N CYS A 7 5.13 7.19 6.62
CA CYS A 7 4.05 8.17 6.69
C CYS A 7 3.20 8.08 5.41
N VAL A 8 1.86 8.15 5.59
CA VAL A 8 0.88 7.93 4.51
C VAL A 8 -0.12 9.09 4.46
N PRO A 9 0.33 10.34 4.22
CA PRO A 9 -0.59 11.47 4.15
C PRO A 9 -1.56 11.35 2.98
N ASN A 10 -2.79 11.78 3.25
CA ASN A 10 -3.84 11.93 2.25
C ASN A 10 -4.10 13.41 2.02
N PHE A 11 -4.19 13.79 0.76
CA PHE A 11 -4.42 15.16 0.33
C PHE A 11 -5.74 15.27 -0.43
N SER A 12 -6.42 16.39 -0.24
CA SER A 12 -7.66 16.71 -0.96
C SER A 12 -7.35 17.29 -2.35
N GLU A 13 -6.62 16.53 -3.15
CA GLU A 13 -6.31 16.80 -4.54
C GLU A 13 -6.11 15.48 -5.28
N GLY A 14 -6.80 15.27 -6.38
CA GLY A 14 -6.70 14.03 -7.16
C GLY A 14 -6.82 14.27 -8.66
N ARG A 15 -6.96 15.54 -9.08
CA ARG A 15 -7.18 15.94 -10.48
C ARG A 15 -5.99 16.67 -11.06
N ASN A 16 -5.38 17.58 -10.29
CA ASN A 16 -4.21 18.31 -10.74
C ASN A 16 -2.93 17.54 -10.42
N SER A 17 -2.33 16.95 -11.46
CA SER A 17 -1.10 16.16 -11.34
C SER A 17 0.08 17.02 -10.87
N GLU A 18 0.17 18.28 -11.26
CA GLU A 18 1.28 19.17 -10.90
C GLU A 18 1.33 19.39 -9.37
N ILE A 19 0.17 19.51 -8.72
CA ILE A 19 0.11 19.64 -7.26
C ILE A 19 0.56 18.33 -6.59
N VAL A 20 0.11 17.17 -7.09
CA VAL A 20 0.50 15.88 -6.53
C VAL A 20 2.00 15.63 -6.74
N ASP A 21 2.50 15.89 -7.93
CA ASP A 21 3.94 15.81 -8.26
C ASP A 21 4.80 16.75 -7.40
N ALA A 22 4.31 17.96 -7.12
CA ALA A 22 5.00 18.91 -6.24
C ALA A 22 5.06 18.38 -4.80
N LEU A 23 3.97 17.80 -4.29
CA LEU A 23 3.93 17.15 -2.97
C LEU A 23 4.92 15.98 -2.91
N ALA A 24 4.92 15.09 -3.91
CA ALA A 24 5.87 13.98 -4.01
C ALA A 24 7.33 14.47 -4.15
N GLY A 25 7.54 15.63 -4.81
CA GLY A 25 8.82 16.28 -4.92
C GLY A 25 9.45 16.67 -3.58
N VAL A 26 8.63 17.02 -2.58
CA VAL A 26 9.10 17.27 -1.20
C VAL A 26 9.79 16.05 -0.62
N VAL A 27 9.24 14.86 -0.83
CA VAL A 27 9.84 13.60 -0.36
C VAL A 27 11.23 13.41 -0.96
N ARG A 28 11.36 13.65 -2.27
CA ARG A 28 12.62 13.46 -3.01
C ARG A 28 13.70 14.47 -2.62
N SER A 29 13.31 15.60 -2.03
CA SER A 29 14.25 16.67 -1.64
C SER A 29 14.93 16.44 -0.29
N VAL A 30 14.44 15.53 0.55
CA VAL A 30 14.96 15.30 1.91
C VAL A 30 15.78 14.01 1.98
N PRO A 31 17.09 14.08 2.27
CA PRO A 31 17.93 12.90 2.40
C PRO A 31 17.46 11.94 3.50
N GLY A 32 17.50 10.65 3.22
CA GLY A 32 17.14 9.60 4.17
C GLY A 32 15.64 9.29 4.23
N VAL A 33 14.86 9.82 3.28
CA VAL A 33 13.47 9.47 3.04
C VAL A 33 13.31 8.97 1.61
N VAL A 34 12.49 7.94 1.42
CA VAL A 34 12.21 7.30 0.13
C VAL A 34 10.72 7.38 -0.14
N LEU A 35 10.36 7.84 -1.33
CA LEU A 35 9.00 7.74 -1.86
C LEU A 35 8.72 6.27 -2.20
N LEU A 36 7.69 5.69 -1.62
CA LEU A 36 7.32 4.29 -1.82
C LEU A 36 6.14 4.13 -2.79
N ASP A 37 5.16 5.01 -2.70
CA ASP A 37 3.96 4.96 -3.56
C ASP A 37 3.31 6.33 -3.67
N GLU A 38 2.65 6.56 -4.80
CA GLU A 38 1.88 7.75 -5.09
C GLU A 38 0.63 7.36 -5.87
N THR A 39 -0.52 7.59 -5.28
CA THR A 39 -1.82 7.31 -5.91
C THR A 39 -2.69 8.55 -5.93
N LYS A 40 -3.48 8.71 -6.99
CA LYS A 40 -4.48 9.77 -7.13
C LYS A 40 -5.78 9.22 -7.70
N ASP A 41 -6.87 9.76 -7.21
CA ASP A 41 -8.23 9.40 -7.62
C ASP A 41 -9.03 10.67 -7.94
N PRO A 42 -9.34 10.90 -9.24
CA PRO A 42 -10.08 12.08 -9.68
C PRO A 42 -11.54 12.11 -9.20
N ASP A 43 -12.19 10.96 -9.02
CA ASP A 43 -13.59 10.86 -8.60
C ASP A 43 -13.72 11.18 -7.12
N HIS A 44 -12.87 10.57 -6.30
CA HIS A 44 -12.74 10.90 -4.89
C HIS A 44 -12.08 12.26 -4.67
N HIS A 45 -11.41 12.82 -5.67
CA HIS A 45 -10.62 14.05 -5.62
C HIS A 45 -9.62 14.00 -4.46
N ARG A 46 -8.82 12.95 -4.43
CA ARG A 46 -7.89 12.63 -3.35
C ARG A 46 -6.59 12.03 -3.90
N ALA A 47 -5.47 12.41 -3.30
CA ALA A 47 -4.19 11.74 -3.49
C ALA A 47 -3.69 11.15 -2.17
N VAL A 48 -2.92 10.07 -2.29
CA VAL A 48 -2.20 9.46 -1.18
C VAL A 48 -0.74 9.35 -1.58
N VAL A 49 0.15 9.82 -0.73
CA VAL A 49 1.59 9.72 -0.92
C VAL A 49 2.16 8.90 0.22
N THR A 50 2.85 7.81 -0.09
CA THR A 50 3.46 6.93 0.89
C THR A 50 4.97 7.07 0.84
N PHE A 51 5.60 7.35 1.97
CA PHE A 51 7.04 7.46 2.08
C PHE A 51 7.54 6.92 3.41
N ALA A 52 8.80 6.49 3.44
CA ALA A 52 9.43 5.95 4.64
C ALA A 52 10.88 6.42 4.75
N GLY A 53 11.39 6.40 5.98
CA GLY A 53 12.76 6.80 6.26
C GLY A 53 13.06 6.93 7.75
N ARG A 54 14.11 7.66 8.08
CA ARG A 54 14.47 7.95 9.47
C ARG A 54 13.40 8.81 10.13
N PRO A 55 13.04 8.56 11.40
CA PRO A 55 11.89 9.18 12.08
C PRO A 55 11.80 10.72 11.92
N TYR A 56 12.87 11.44 12.23
CA TYR A 56 12.88 12.91 12.15
C TYR A 56 12.88 13.44 10.72
N ALA A 57 13.50 12.73 9.76
CA ALA A 57 13.47 13.10 8.36
C ALA A 57 12.06 12.92 7.78
N VAL A 58 11.36 11.83 8.14
CA VAL A 58 9.96 11.59 7.80
C VAL A 58 9.06 12.67 8.39
N ALA A 59 9.29 13.06 9.64
CA ALA A 59 8.53 14.13 10.29
C ALA A 59 8.72 15.49 9.59
N GLU A 60 9.94 15.79 9.15
CA GLU A 60 10.23 17.02 8.39
C GLU A 60 9.51 17.03 7.03
N VAL A 61 9.60 15.93 6.27
CA VAL A 61 8.85 15.77 5.01
C VAL A 61 7.35 15.97 5.24
N ALA A 62 6.79 15.30 6.25
CA ALA A 62 5.37 15.38 6.58
C ALA A 62 4.93 16.83 6.85
N TYR A 63 5.71 17.59 7.63
CA TYR A 63 5.44 19.01 7.88
C TYR A 63 5.55 19.86 6.61
N GLN A 64 6.60 19.68 5.80
CA GLN A 64 6.79 20.43 4.55
C GLN A 64 5.66 20.15 3.55
N MET A 65 5.19 18.89 3.47
CA MET A 65 4.05 18.54 2.63
C MET A 65 2.75 19.22 3.12
N ALA A 66 2.52 19.26 4.43
CA ALA A 66 1.36 19.99 4.98
C ALA A 66 1.42 21.48 4.67
N ARG A 67 2.60 22.09 4.77
CA ARG A 67 2.85 23.48 4.40
C ARG A 67 2.54 23.71 2.91
N MET A 68 3.09 22.89 2.04
CA MET A 68 2.87 22.99 0.59
C MET A 68 1.40 22.78 0.23
N ALA A 69 0.75 21.75 0.80
CA ALA A 69 -0.67 21.49 0.57
C ALA A 69 -1.55 22.68 0.99
N SER A 70 -1.23 23.36 2.10
CA SER A 70 -1.97 24.54 2.55
C SER A 70 -1.86 25.75 1.62
N GLN A 71 -0.82 25.79 0.79
CA GLN A 71 -0.58 26.86 -0.21
C GLN A 71 -1.21 26.54 -1.57
N LEU A 72 -1.25 25.25 -1.94
CA LEU A 72 -1.65 24.83 -3.28
C LEU A 72 -3.10 24.32 -3.36
N ILE A 73 -3.68 23.85 -2.24
CA ILE A 73 -5.01 23.26 -2.21
C ILE A 73 -5.99 24.21 -1.49
N ASP A 74 -7.01 24.66 -2.22
CA ASP A 74 -8.08 25.49 -1.66
C ASP A 74 -9.39 24.71 -1.57
N LEU A 75 -9.79 24.35 -0.34
CA LEU A 75 -10.99 23.56 -0.08
C LEU A 75 -12.31 24.29 -0.39
N ARG A 76 -12.29 25.62 -0.56
CA ARG A 76 -13.49 26.40 -0.96
C ARG A 76 -13.97 26.01 -2.35
N ASN A 77 -13.04 25.58 -3.21
CA ASN A 77 -13.28 25.20 -4.60
C ASN A 77 -13.27 23.66 -4.80
N HIS A 78 -13.22 22.90 -3.71
CA HIS A 78 -13.06 21.44 -3.78
C HIS A 78 -14.40 20.71 -3.79
N HIS A 79 -14.63 19.90 -4.84
CA HIS A 79 -15.78 19.01 -4.98
C HIS A 79 -15.29 17.57 -5.25
N GLY A 80 -15.60 16.63 -4.36
CA GLY A 80 -15.25 15.21 -4.46
C GLY A 80 -16.08 14.41 -3.46
N GLU A 81 -16.26 13.12 -3.73
CA GLU A 81 -17.11 12.23 -2.91
C GLU A 81 -16.44 11.78 -1.61
N HIS A 82 -15.10 11.86 -1.53
CA HIS A 82 -14.38 11.41 -0.34
C HIS A 82 -14.63 12.34 0.85
N PRO A 83 -15.02 11.82 2.04
CA PRO A 83 -15.14 12.61 3.26
C PRO A 83 -13.79 13.21 3.66
N ARG A 84 -13.74 14.51 3.86
CA ARG A 84 -12.52 15.24 4.19
C ARG A 84 -12.76 16.36 5.18
N VAL A 85 -11.70 16.76 5.86
CA VAL A 85 -11.68 17.91 6.78
C VAL A 85 -10.49 18.85 6.51
N GLY A 86 -9.58 18.52 5.60
CA GLY A 86 -8.39 19.32 5.34
C GLY A 86 -7.77 19.16 3.96
N ALA A 87 -6.96 20.15 3.55
CA ALA A 87 -6.08 20.08 2.38
C ALA A 87 -5.09 18.92 2.55
N THR A 88 -4.39 18.86 3.70
CA THR A 88 -3.81 17.63 4.25
C THR A 88 -4.85 17.05 5.19
N ASP A 89 -5.59 16.09 4.70
CA ASP A 89 -6.76 15.56 5.42
C ASP A 89 -6.36 14.66 6.58
N VAL A 90 -5.51 13.67 6.34
CA VAL A 90 -4.98 12.78 7.38
C VAL A 90 -3.51 12.46 7.15
N MET A 91 -2.75 12.37 8.24
CA MET A 91 -1.30 12.14 8.24
C MET A 91 -0.94 11.12 9.33
N PRO A 92 -0.95 9.82 9.01
CA PRO A 92 -0.54 8.77 9.94
C PRO A 92 0.96 8.51 9.90
N PHE A 93 1.56 8.31 11.08
CA PHE A 93 2.88 7.71 11.27
C PHE A 93 2.71 6.23 11.62
N VAL A 94 3.49 5.37 10.98
CA VAL A 94 3.37 3.91 11.05
C VAL A 94 4.74 3.32 11.41
N PRO A 95 4.86 2.53 12.50
CA PRO A 95 6.12 1.88 12.85
C PRO A 95 6.42 0.74 11.87
N ILE A 96 7.63 0.75 11.27
CA ILE A 96 8.04 -0.30 10.32
C ILE A 96 9.18 -1.15 10.88
N ARG A 97 10.27 -0.50 11.36
CA ARG A 97 11.43 -1.24 11.85
C ARG A 97 12.19 -0.45 12.93
N GLY A 98 12.48 -1.10 14.05
CA GLY A 98 13.28 -0.51 15.13
C GLY A 98 12.69 0.77 15.74
N VAL A 99 11.40 0.97 15.61
CA VAL A 99 10.60 2.11 16.09
C VAL A 99 9.37 1.56 16.77
N SER A 100 9.03 2.08 17.93
CA SER A 100 7.80 1.70 18.65
C SER A 100 6.60 2.55 18.20
N MET A 101 5.41 2.08 18.52
CA MET A 101 4.18 2.87 18.35
C MET A 101 4.25 4.18 19.14
N GLN A 102 4.86 4.16 20.32
CA GLN A 102 5.03 5.35 21.15
C GLN A 102 5.93 6.40 20.51
N ASP A 103 6.98 5.99 19.80
CA ASP A 103 7.81 6.91 19.01
C ASP A 103 6.99 7.56 17.90
N CYS A 104 6.15 6.79 17.20
CA CYS A 104 5.24 7.33 16.18
C CYS A 104 4.21 8.32 16.77
N VAL A 105 3.71 8.07 17.97
CA VAL A 105 2.84 9.01 18.70
C VAL A 105 3.56 10.32 19.00
N GLN A 106 4.84 10.26 19.40
CA GLN A 106 5.64 11.47 19.63
C GLN A 106 5.88 12.25 18.33
N LEU A 107 6.19 11.57 17.21
CA LEU A 107 6.32 12.19 15.91
C LEU A 107 5.02 12.89 15.49
N ALA A 108 3.88 12.22 15.63
CA ALA A 108 2.57 12.77 15.34
C ALA A 108 2.27 14.04 16.14
N ARG A 109 2.59 14.04 17.43
CA ARG A 109 2.43 15.23 18.30
C ARG A 109 3.35 16.37 17.90
N MET A 110 4.62 16.08 17.63
CA MET A 110 5.61 17.08 17.22
C MET A 110 5.20 17.75 15.90
N VAL A 111 4.83 16.96 14.89
CA VAL A 111 4.39 17.48 13.58
C VAL A 111 3.06 18.22 13.71
N GLY A 112 2.11 17.67 14.45
CA GLY A 112 0.82 18.31 14.72
C GLY A 112 0.98 19.67 15.41
N GLN A 113 1.87 19.77 16.39
CA GLN A 113 2.19 21.03 17.08
C GLN A 113 2.80 22.06 16.13
N ARG A 114 3.74 21.65 15.27
CA ARG A 114 4.31 22.56 14.24
C ARG A 114 3.26 23.06 13.25
N ILE A 115 2.42 22.16 12.73
CA ILE A 115 1.31 22.53 11.82
C ILE A 115 0.37 23.53 12.50
N GLY A 116 -0.05 23.25 13.73
CA GLY A 116 -0.93 24.14 14.48
C GLY A 116 -0.34 25.50 14.78
N ASN A 117 0.92 25.55 15.19
CA ASN A 117 1.59 26.77 15.63
C ASN A 117 2.11 27.63 14.47
N GLU A 118 2.70 27.00 13.45
CA GLU A 118 3.35 27.72 12.36
C GLU A 118 2.39 28.00 11.18
N LEU A 119 1.57 26.99 10.79
CA LEU A 119 0.64 27.12 9.66
C LEU A 119 -0.75 27.64 10.07
N LYS A 120 -1.02 27.74 11.37
CA LYS A 120 -2.32 28.15 11.91
C LYS A 120 -3.50 27.26 11.45
N ILE A 121 -3.21 26.00 11.18
CA ILE A 121 -4.22 24.99 10.83
C ILE A 121 -4.58 24.21 12.11
N PRO A 122 -5.86 24.09 12.47
CA PRO A 122 -6.27 23.28 13.61
C PRO A 122 -5.94 21.81 13.37
N VAL A 123 -5.36 21.17 14.38
CA VAL A 123 -4.92 19.78 14.33
C VAL A 123 -5.66 18.94 15.34
N PHE A 124 -6.17 17.78 14.89
CA PHE A 124 -6.78 16.76 15.72
C PHE A 124 -5.90 15.51 15.72
N LEU A 125 -5.52 15.06 16.92
CA LEU A 125 -4.80 13.80 17.07
C LEU A 125 -5.76 12.61 17.05
N TYR A 126 -5.38 11.53 16.34
CA TYR A 126 -6.26 10.36 16.17
C TYR A 126 -5.51 9.03 16.36
N GLU A 127 -6.24 7.92 16.37
CA GLU A 127 -5.77 6.55 16.59
C GLU A 127 -4.95 6.45 17.87
N GLN A 128 -3.72 5.94 17.84
CA GLN A 128 -2.87 5.77 19.02
C GLN A 128 -2.36 7.11 19.60
N ALA A 129 -2.39 8.18 18.80
CA ALA A 129 -2.03 9.52 19.27
C ALA A 129 -3.22 10.30 19.87
N ALA A 130 -4.45 9.78 19.76
CA ALA A 130 -5.66 10.45 20.21
C ALA A 130 -5.57 10.85 21.69
N THR A 131 -5.91 12.10 21.99
CA THR A 131 -5.98 12.63 23.38
C THR A 131 -7.35 12.43 24.00
N ARG A 132 -8.36 12.08 23.19
CA ARG A 132 -9.75 11.89 23.62
C ARG A 132 -10.37 10.68 22.89
N PRO A 133 -11.23 9.89 23.57
CA PRO A 133 -11.88 8.71 22.97
C PRO A 133 -12.66 9.02 21.69
N GLU A 134 -13.35 10.18 21.64
CA GLU A 134 -14.18 10.63 20.52
C GLU A 134 -13.39 10.89 19.24
N ARG A 135 -12.06 11.00 19.34
CA ARG A 135 -11.15 11.28 18.22
C ARG A 135 -10.34 10.06 17.79
N LYS A 136 -10.49 8.93 18.47
CA LYS A 136 -9.74 7.73 18.16
C LYS A 136 -10.02 7.24 16.74
N GLN A 137 -11.27 7.36 16.29
CA GLN A 137 -11.66 6.93 14.95
C GLN A 137 -11.74 8.11 13.98
N LEU A 138 -11.04 8.03 12.87
CA LEU A 138 -10.99 9.06 11.83
C LEU A 138 -12.40 9.41 11.29
N GLU A 139 -13.28 8.41 11.17
CA GLU A 139 -14.64 8.58 10.68
C GLU A 139 -15.45 9.54 11.54
N TRP A 140 -15.22 9.58 12.84
CA TRP A 140 -15.89 10.48 13.75
C TRP A 140 -15.42 11.92 13.58
N ILE A 141 -14.12 12.12 13.31
CA ILE A 141 -13.57 13.44 13.01
C ILE A 141 -14.14 13.95 11.67
N ARG A 142 -14.20 13.09 10.66
CA ARG A 142 -14.73 13.41 9.33
C ARG A 142 -16.26 13.52 9.25
N LYS A 143 -16.98 13.11 10.28
CA LYS A 143 -18.45 13.10 10.27
C LYS A 143 -19.03 14.49 9.98
N GLY A 144 -19.81 14.61 8.90
CA GLY A 144 -20.39 15.88 8.43
C GLY A 144 -19.40 16.79 7.69
N GLY A 145 -18.19 16.29 7.38
CA GLY A 145 -17.16 17.04 6.65
C GLY A 145 -16.73 18.32 7.37
N LEU A 146 -16.25 19.31 6.61
CA LEU A 146 -15.80 20.60 7.14
C LEU A 146 -16.88 21.32 7.97
N LYS A 147 -18.11 21.34 7.48
CA LYS A 147 -19.23 22.01 8.18
C LYS A 147 -19.50 21.34 9.52
N GLY A 148 -19.65 20.00 9.52
CA GLY A 148 -19.91 19.25 10.75
C GLY A 148 -18.76 19.35 11.76
N LEU A 149 -17.50 19.44 11.31
CA LEU A 149 -16.36 19.68 12.19
C LEU A 149 -16.40 21.10 12.77
N ALA A 150 -16.65 22.13 11.95
CA ALA A 150 -16.78 23.50 12.40
C ALA A 150 -17.89 23.68 13.47
N ASP A 151 -19.05 23.07 13.23
CA ASP A 151 -20.16 23.09 14.18
C ASP A 151 -19.79 22.45 15.52
N ARG A 152 -19.08 21.32 15.51
CA ARG A 152 -18.59 20.69 16.75
C ARG A 152 -17.54 21.54 17.45
N MET A 153 -16.59 22.11 16.70
CA MET A 153 -15.54 23.00 17.26
C MET A 153 -16.13 24.22 17.96
N ALA A 154 -17.24 24.75 17.43
CA ALA A 154 -17.90 25.91 18.00
C ALA A 154 -18.74 25.59 19.25
N ASN A 155 -19.39 24.42 19.29
CA ASN A 155 -20.44 24.12 20.27
C ASN A 155 -20.08 23.04 21.29
N ASP A 156 -18.99 22.28 21.10
CA ASP A 156 -18.62 21.16 21.95
C ASP A 156 -17.15 21.26 22.42
N PRO A 157 -16.90 21.45 23.73
CA PRO A 157 -15.55 21.52 24.30
C PRO A 157 -14.69 20.26 24.03
N ALA A 158 -15.32 19.10 23.76
CA ALA A 158 -14.60 17.90 23.38
C ALA A 158 -13.89 18.04 22.01
N TRP A 159 -14.32 18.99 21.18
CA TRP A 159 -13.79 19.23 19.84
C TRP A 159 -12.86 20.46 19.74
N VAL A 160 -12.33 20.93 20.84
CA VAL A 160 -11.20 21.89 20.81
C VAL A 160 -10.00 21.17 20.19
N PRO A 161 -9.34 21.71 19.15
CA PRO A 161 -8.17 21.11 18.55
C PRO A 161 -7.06 20.81 19.56
N ASP A 162 -6.26 19.79 19.30
CA ASP A 162 -5.09 19.48 20.11
C ASP A 162 -4.01 20.56 19.94
N PHE A 163 -3.90 21.11 18.74
CA PHE A 163 -3.00 22.21 18.39
C PHE A 163 -3.66 23.19 17.41
N GLY A 164 -3.19 24.44 17.44
CA GLY A 164 -3.62 25.47 16.52
C GLY A 164 -4.92 26.21 16.95
N PRO A 165 -5.48 27.01 16.05
CA PRO A 165 -6.66 27.84 16.33
C PRO A 165 -7.93 27.01 16.55
N LYS A 166 -8.88 27.57 17.28
CA LYS A 166 -10.23 26.99 17.49
C LYS A 166 -11.21 27.25 16.31
N LEU A 167 -10.69 27.60 15.17
CA LEU A 167 -11.43 27.85 13.92
C LEU A 167 -10.76 27.12 12.78
N LEU A 168 -11.54 26.63 11.82
CA LEU A 168 -10.98 26.04 10.60
C LEU A 168 -10.15 27.07 9.84
N HIS A 169 -9.02 26.61 9.26
CA HIS A 169 -8.26 27.42 8.34
C HIS A 169 -9.07 27.68 7.06
N GLN A 170 -9.06 28.92 6.56
CA GLN A 170 -9.99 29.37 5.51
C GLN A 170 -9.91 28.53 4.22
N THR A 171 -8.70 28.16 3.79
CA THR A 171 -8.47 27.37 2.57
C THR A 171 -8.08 25.93 2.87
N ALA A 172 -7.31 25.69 3.93
CA ALA A 172 -6.75 24.36 4.25
C ALA A 172 -7.61 23.54 5.23
N GLY A 173 -8.66 24.09 5.85
CA GLY A 173 -9.53 23.36 6.78
C GLY A 173 -8.84 23.00 8.09
N ALA A 174 -8.83 21.73 8.45
CA ALA A 174 -8.14 21.12 9.58
C ALA A 174 -7.26 19.97 9.12
N THR A 175 -6.29 19.53 9.94
CA THR A 175 -5.47 18.35 9.65
C THR A 175 -5.63 17.33 10.77
N VAL A 176 -5.78 16.07 10.40
CA VAL A 176 -5.81 14.95 11.35
C VAL A 176 -4.44 14.26 11.33
N VAL A 177 -3.75 14.23 12.47
CA VAL A 177 -2.42 13.65 12.58
C VAL A 177 -2.44 12.52 13.61
N GLY A 178 -1.76 11.40 13.34
CA GLY A 178 -1.77 10.32 14.32
C GLY A 178 -0.74 9.24 14.09
N ALA A 179 -0.84 8.19 14.89
CA ALA A 179 -0.02 7.00 14.79
C ALA A 179 -0.93 5.77 14.73
N ARG A 180 -0.66 4.83 13.84
CA ARG A 180 -1.45 3.61 13.65
C ARG A 180 -0.58 2.44 13.20
N TRP A 181 -1.09 1.26 13.31
CA TRP A 181 -0.52 0.08 12.68
C TRP A 181 -0.62 0.15 11.15
N PRO A 182 0.18 -0.62 10.41
CA PRO A 182 0.01 -0.75 8.97
C PRO A 182 -1.45 -1.10 8.63
N LEU A 183 -2.05 -0.34 7.72
CA LEU A 183 -3.40 -0.58 7.27
C LEU A 183 -3.34 -1.30 5.92
N ILE A 184 -4.04 -2.43 5.82
CA ILE A 184 -4.17 -3.15 4.56
C ILE A 184 -5.56 -2.88 3.98
N ALA A 185 -5.62 -2.21 2.83
CA ALA A 185 -6.83 -2.09 2.05
C ALA A 185 -7.01 -3.36 1.21
N PHE A 186 -7.98 -4.18 1.60
CA PHE A 186 -8.23 -5.50 1.03
C PHE A 186 -9.67 -5.61 0.56
N ASN A 187 -9.86 -5.88 -0.71
CA ASN A 187 -11.18 -5.95 -1.34
C ASN A 187 -11.46 -7.35 -1.86
N VAL A 188 -12.70 -7.79 -1.72
CA VAL A 188 -13.19 -9.06 -2.26
C VAL A 188 -14.32 -8.79 -3.25
N ASN A 189 -14.12 -9.16 -4.50
CA ASN A 189 -15.08 -9.02 -5.57
C ASN A 189 -15.99 -10.25 -5.61
N LEU A 190 -17.29 -10.02 -5.75
CA LEU A 190 -18.32 -11.06 -5.75
C LEU A 190 -19.00 -11.13 -7.11
N LYS A 191 -19.26 -12.34 -7.61
CA LYS A 191 -20.03 -12.59 -8.85
C LYS A 191 -21.53 -12.31 -8.63
N SER A 192 -21.85 -11.05 -8.37
CA SER A 192 -23.21 -10.56 -8.18
C SER A 192 -23.30 -9.10 -8.61
N ARG A 193 -24.49 -8.67 -9.03
CA ARG A 193 -24.82 -7.24 -9.25
C ARG A 193 -25.62 -6.65 -8.10
N ASP A 194 -26.03 -7.49 -7.16
CA ASP A 194 -26.84 -7.05 -6.02
C ASP A 194 -25.95 -6.49 -4.90
N LEU A 195 -25.91 -5.16 -4.82
CA LEU A 195 -25.18 -4.43 -3.79
C LEU A 195 -25.62 -4.80 -2.36
N SER A 196 -26.86 -5.27 -2.19
CA SER A 196 -27.38 -5.66 -0.87
C SER A 196 -26.59 -6.83 -0.30
N VAL A 197 -26.12 -7.76 -1.15
CA VAL A 197 -25.28 -8.91 -0.77
C VAL A 197 -23.95 -8.43 -0.20
N ALA A 198 -23.24 -7.54 -0.92
CA ALA A 198 -21.96 -7.01 -0.43
C ALA A 198 -22.12 -6.22 0.87
N ARG A 199 -23.21 -5.44 1.00
CA ARG A 199 -23.53 -4.70 2.23
C ARG A 199 -23.84 -5.63 3.41
N ALA A 200 -24.57 -6.72 3.18
CA ALA A 200 -24.88 -7.71 4.19
C ALA A 200 -23.60 -8.41 4.70
N ILE A 201 -22.72 -8.83 3.78
CA ILE A 201 -21.43 -9.45 4.13
C ILE A 201 -20.55 -8.43 4.89
N ALA A 202 -20.41 -7.23 4.37
CA ALA A 202 -19.65 -6.16 5.04
C ALA A 202 -20.15 -5.91 6.48
N LYS A 203 -21.47 -5.96 6.70
CA LYS A 203 -22.07 -5.82 8.04
C LYS A 203 -21.68 -6.96 8.98
N VAL A 204 -21.58 -8.20 8.47
CA VAL A 204 -21.20 -9.36 9.30
C VAL A 204 -19.73 -9.32 9.65
N VAL A 205 -18.84 -8.95 8.72
CA VAL A 205 -17.39 -9.04 8.93
C VAL A 205 -16.80 -7.83 9.67
N ARG A 206 -17.44 -6.65 9.65
CA ARG A 206 -16.88 -5.46 10.26
C ARG A 206 -17.04 -5.41 11.79
N GLN A 207 -16.02 -4.93 12.48
CA GLN A 207 -16.00 -4.77 13.95
C GLN A 207 -17.18 -3.96 14.49
N SER A 208 -17.56 -2.86 13.84
CA SER A 208 -18.62 -1.97 14.33
C SER A 208 -20.02 -2.60 14.40
N SER A 209 -20.19 -3.79 13.83
CA SER A 209 -21.43 -4.58 13.90
C SER A 209 -21.26 -5.90 14.66
N GLY A 210 -20.19 -6.05 15.44
CA GLY A 210 -19.89 -7.27 16.21
C GLY A 210 -19.12 -8.35 15.43
N GLY A 211 -18.58 -8.00 14.24
CA GLY A 211 -17.74 -8.91 13.44
C GLY A 211 -16.28 -8.97 13.92
N LEU A 212 -15.37 -9.20 12.96
CA LEU A 212 -13.95 -9.38 13.24
C LEU A 212 -13.32 -8.10 13.80
N PRO A 213 -12.48 -8.18 14.85
CA PRO A 213 -11.77 -7.02 15.37
C PRO A 213 -10.85 -6.43 14.29
N TYR A 214 -10.61 -5.12 14.36
CA TYR A 214 -9.76 -4.38 13.43
C TYR A 214 -10.17 -4.46 11.95
N VAL A 215 -11.38 -4.91 11.63
CA VAL A 215 -11.92 -4.90 10.27
C VAL A 215 -12.96 -3.80 10.14
N LYS A 216 -12.73 -2.89 9.18
CA LYS A 216 -13.73 -1.94 8.67
C LYS A 216 -14.17 -2.45 7.30
N ALA A 217 -15.48 -2.48 7.02
CA ALA A 217 -15.99 -2.99 5.76
C ALA A 217 -17.23 -2.23 5.29
N ILE A 218 -17.32 -2.04 3.97
CA ILE A 218 -18.48 -1.50 3.27
C ILE A 218 -18.75 -2.32 2.00
N GLY A 219 -20.00 -2.33 1.54
CA GLY A 219 -20.35 -2.87 0.22
C GLY A 219 -20.30 -1.77 -0.83
N VAL A 220 -19.64 -2.05 -1.96
CA VAL A 220 -19.46 -1.12 -3.09
C VAL A 220 -19.92 -1.78 -4.38
N GLU A 221 -20.48 -1.01 -5.30
CA GLU A 221 -20.84 -1.46 -6.65
C GLU A 221 -19.70 -1.13 -7.63
N LEU A 222 -19.24 -2.12 -8.37
CA LEU A 222 -18.29 -1.98 -9.47
C LEU A 222 -19.04 -1.98 -10.81
N LYS A 223 -19.67 -0.85 -11.16
CA LYS A 223 -20.55 -0.74 -12.33
C LYS A 223 -19.90 -1.16 -13.65
N SER A 224 -18.67 -0.76 -13.87
CA SER A 224 -17.91 -1.09 -15.09
C SER A 224 -17.63 -2.59 -15.23
N GLN A 225 -17.52 -3.32 -14.11
CA GLN A 225 -17.25 -4.75 -14.08
C GLN A 225 -18.51 -5.60 -13.88
N GLN A 226 -19.66 -4.96 -13.62
CA GLN A 226 -20.93 -5.62 -13.28
C GLN A 226 -20.80 -6.57 -12.07
N LEU A 227 -20.00 -6.19 -11.10
CA LEU A 227 -19.74 -6.91 -9.85
C LEU A 227 -20.09 -6.04 -8.65
N VAL A 228 -20.21 -6.67 -7.50
CA VAL A 228 -20.19 -5.98 -6.22
C VAL A 228 -18.96 -6.38 -5.41
N GLN A 229 -18.52 -5.51 -4.54
CA GLN A 229 -17.27 -5.66 -3.80
C GLN A 229 -17.51 -5.46 -2.30
N VAL A 230 -16.92 -6.29 -1.49
CA VAL A 230 -16.72 -6.03 -0.06
C VAL A 230 -15.38 -5.32 0.07
N SER A 231 -15.42 -4.00 0.24
CA SER A 231 -14.22 -3.18 0.41
C SER A 231 -13.89 -3.07 1.89
N MET A 232 -12.66 -3.41 2.26
CA MET A 232 -12.23 -3.54 3.65
C MET A 232 -10.92 -2.85 3.93
N ASN A 233 -10.81 -2.31 5.16
CA ASN A 233 -9.55 -1.87 5.73
C ASN A 233 -9.26 -2.70 6.98
N LEU A 234 -8.16 -3.45 6.96
CA LEU A 234 -7.61 -4.15 8.12
C LEU A 234 -6.67 -3.18 8.83
N THR A 235 -7.05 -2.74 10.02
CA THR A 235 -6.30 -1.72 10.78
C THR A 235 -5.25 -2.31 11.72
N ASN A 236 -5.28 -3.63 11.92
CA ASN A 236 -4.24 -4.40 12.59
C ASN A 236 -4.26 -5.85 12.06
N HIS A 237 -3.38 -6.16 11.10
CA HIS A 237 -3.31 -7.47 10.46
C HIS A 237 -2.67 -8.54 11.34
N GLU A 238 -1.94 -8.17 12.40
CA GLU A 238 -1.36 -9.12 13.34
C GLU A 238 -2.46 -9.75 14.22
N GLU A 239 -3.46 -8.97 14.60
CA GLU A 239 -4.62 -9.45 15.37
C GLU A 239 -5.68 -10.12 14.48
N THR A 240 -5.87 -9.61 13.25
CA THR A 240 -6.84 -10.16 12.30
C THR A 240 -6.18 -10.31 10.92
N PRO A 241 -5.55 -11.47 10.67
CA PRO A 241 -4.82 -11.74 9.44
C PRO A 241 -5.71 -11.79 8.19
N LEU A 242 -5.11 -11.51 7.01
CA LEU A 242 -5.79 -11.48 5.72
C LEU A 242 -6.56 -12.77 5.42
N HIS A 243 -5.97 -13.94 5.67
CA HIS A 243 -6.60 -15.23 5.41
C HIS A 243 -7.87 -15.45 6.26
N VAL A 244 -7.89 -14.95 7.50
CA VAL A 244 -9.06 -15.03 8.40
C VAL A 244 -10.21 -14.20 7.85
N VAL A 245 -9.92 -12.97 7.42
CA VAL A 245 -10.91 -12.07 6.83
C VAL A 245 -11.43 -12.62 5.52
N PHE A 246 -10.54 -13.13 4.64
CA PHE A 246 -10.93 -13.74 3.38
C PHE A 246 -11.84 -14.94 3.58
N ALA A 247 -11.49 -15.86 4.48
CA ALA A 247 -12.30 -17.03 4.80
C ALA A 247 -13.69 -16.64 5.36
N ALA A 248 -13.77 -15.59 6.17
CA ALA A 248 -15.04 -15.09 6.66
C ALA A 248 -15.92 -14.54 5.52
N VAL A 249 -15.38 -13.72 4.62
CA VAL A 249 -16.10 -13.21 3.44
C VAL A 249 -16.53 -14.34 2.53
N GLN A 250 -15.65 -15.32 2.26
CA GLN A 250 -15.92 -16.47 1.40
C GLN A 250 -17.07 -17.32 1.96
N ARG A 251 -17.06 -17.61 3.25
CA ARG A 251 -18.15 -18.35 3.95
C ARG A 251 -19.47 -17.60 3.85
N GLU A 252 -19.48 -16.31 4.08
CA GLU A 252 -20.68 -15.47 4.02
C GLU A 252 -21.23 -15.33 2.58
N ALA A 253 -20.35 -15.29 1.57
CA ALA A 253 -20.72 -15.31 0.17
C ALA A 253 -21.36 -16.65 -0.21
N ALA A 254 -20.72 -17.77 0.15
CA ALA A 254 -21.23 -19.11 -0.09
C ALA A 254 -22.60 -19.35 0.56
N ALA A 255 -22.81 -18.87 1.79
CA ALA A 255 -24.11 -18.95 2.48
C ALA A 255 -25.25 -18.19 1.76
N ARG A 256 -24.89 -17.27 0.85
CA ARG A 256 -25.83 -16.50 0.02
C ARG A 256 -25.86 -16.98 -1.45
N GLY A 257 -25.20 -18.11 -1.75
CA GLY A 257 -25.14 -18.65 -3.11
C GLY A 257 -24.33 -17.80 -4.09
N VAL A 258 -23.39 -17.00 -3.59
CA VAL A 258 -22.57 -16.08 -4.41
C VAL A 258 -21.11 -16.51 -4.36
N GLU A 259 -20.47 -16.60 -5.53
CA GLU A 259 -19.06 -16.92 -5.65
C GLU A 259 -18.17 -15.67 -5.55
N VAL A 260 -16.95 -15.87 -5.02
CA VAL A 260 -15.88 -14.88 -5.09
C VAL A 260 -15.33 -14.83 -6.52
N ALA A 261 -15.30 -13.64 -7.12
CA ALA A 261 -14.73 -13.40 -8.44
C ALA A 261 -13.22 -13.19 -8.39
N GLY A 262 -12.71 -12.64 -7.28
CA GLY A 262 -11.30 -12.35 -7.07
C GLY A 262 -11.09 -11.42 -5.88
N THR A 263 -9.82 -11.13 -5.60
CA THR A 263 -9.43 -10.22 -4.51
C THR A 263 -8.45 -9.17 -5.01
N GLU A 264 -8.36 -8.08 -4.28
CA GLU A 264 -7.50 -6.94 -4.61
C GLU A 264 -6.90 -6.36 -3.32
N ILE A 265 -5.59 -6.10 -3.34
CA ILE A 265 -4.92 -5.27 -2.34
C ILE A 265 -4.64 -3.91 -2.98
N VAL A 266 -5.02 -2.84 -2.30
CA VAL A 266 -4.82 -1.47 -2.78
C VAL A 266 -3.69 -0.82 -2.00
N GLY A 267 -2.65 -0.35 -2.72
CA GLY A 267 -1.45 0.21 -2.13
C GLY A 267 -0.48 -0.85 -1.59
N LEU A 268 0.32 -0.46 -0.61
CA LEU A 268 1.36 -1.31 -0.05
C LEU A 268 0.83 -2.23 1.06
N VAL A 269 1.45 -3.39 1.18
CA VAL A 269 1.11 -4.41 2.18
C VAL A 269 2.39 -4.90 2.86
N PRO A 270 2.39 -5.12 4.19
CA PRO A 270 3.52 -5.75 4.86
C PRO A 270 3.78 -7.17 4.33
N GLU A 271 5.04 -7.48 4.05
CA GLU A 271 5.47 -8.82 3.59
C GLU A 271 4.96 -9.92 4.52
N GLN A 272 5.06 -9.70 5.84
CA GLN A 272 4.62 -10.65 6.85
C GLN A 272 3.15 -11.05 6.69
N ALA A 273 2.25 -10.12 6.37
CA ALA A 273 0.83 -10.40 6.18
C ALA A 273 0.57 -11.36 5.00
N LEU A 274 1.35 -11.23 3.91
CA LEU A 274 1.29 -12.13 2.77
C LEU A 274 1.91 -13.48 3.08
N MET A 275 3.04 -13.50 3.80
CA MET A 275 3.73 -14.72 4.20
C MET A 275 2.86 -15.58 5.13
N GLU A 276 2.22 -14.99 6.12
CA GLU A 276 1.28 -15.68 7.01
C GLU A 276 0.09 -16.25 6.23
N THR A 277 -0.43 -15.49 5.27
CA THR A 277 -1.51 -15.96 4.40
C THR A 277 -1.06 -17.14 3.54
N ALA A 278 0.14 -17.10 2.98
CA ALA A 278 0.72 -18.20 2.19
C ALA A 278 0.96 -19.45 3.04
N GLN A 279 1.48 -19.27 4.26
CA GLN A 279 1.67 -20.38 5.21
C GLN A 279 0.36 -21.12 5.50
N GLN A 280 -0.71 -20.38 5.75
CA GLN A 280 -2.02 -20.99 6.03
C GLN A 280 -2.63 -21.64 4.78
N ALA A 281 -2.54 -20.98 3.63
CA ALA A 281 -3.10 -21.51 2.37
C ALA A 281 -2.39 -22.78 1.89
N LEU A 282 -1.07 -22.91 2.17
CA LEU A 282 -0.25 -24.05 1.78
C LEU A 282 -0.07 -25.08 2.90
N CYS A 283 -0.65 -24.87 4.08
CA CYS A 283 -0.50 -25.73 5.27
C CYS A 283 0.98 -25.96 5.65
N LEU A 284 1.82 -24.93 5.62
CA LEU A 284 3.26 -25.04 5.91
C LEU A 284 3.49 -25.06 7.42
N ASN A 285 3.62 -26.25 8.01
CA ASN A 285 3.71 -26.44 9.47
C ASN A 285 5.05 -26.01 10.09
N GLN A 286 6.12 -25.90 9.31
CA GLN A 286 7.47 -25.61 9.81
C GLN A 286 8.20 -24.54 8.98
N PHE A 287 7.41 -23.66 8.31
CA PHE A 287 8.00 -22.58 7.52
C PHE A 287 8.55 -21.49 8.45
N ASP A 288 9.79 -21.09 8.19
CA ASP A 288 10.46 -19.99 8.85
C ASP A 288 10.74 -18.88 7.79
N GLY A 289 10.39 -17.65 8.11
CA GLY A 289 10.65 -16.50 7.23
C GLY A 289 12.12 -16.37 6.78
N ARG A 290 13.07 -16.99 7.53
CA ARG A 290 14.47 -17.13 7.13
C ARG A 290 14.70 -18.05 5.93
N GLN A 291 13.70 -18.79 5.50
CA GLN A 291 13.73 -19.60 4.28
C GLN A 291 13.41 -18.78 3.03
N VAL A 292 12.90 -17.56 3.21
CA VAL A 292 12.69 -16.60 2.11
C VAL A 292 14.06 -16.12 1.62
N LEU A 293 14.30 -16.24 0.33
CA LEU A 293 15.58 -15.94 -0.30
C LEU A 293 15.98 -14.48 -0.08
N GLU A 294 15.06 -13.55 -0.35
CA GLU A 294 15.26 -12.11 -0.20
C GLU A 294 15.56 -11.73 1.25
N SER A 295 14.88 -12.35 2.22
CA SER A 295 15.15 -12.16 3.64
C SER A 295 16.58 -12.57 4.03
N ARG A 296 17.18 -13.51 3.31
CA ARG A 296 18.59 -13.88 3.50
C ARG A 296 19.54 -12.91 2.83
N LEU A 297 19.21 -12.45 1.63
CA LEU A 297 20.02 -11.46 0.90
C LEU A 297 20.05 -10.10 1.63
N ASP A 298 18.96 -9.75 2.29
CA ASP A 298 18.82 -8.49 3.03
C ASP A 298 19.56 -8.44 4.38
N ARG A 299 20.16 -9.53 4.82
CA ARG A 299 20.98 -9.53 6.04
C ARG A 299 22.23 -8.66 5.86
N PRO A 300 22.67 -7.98 6.93
CA PRO A 300 23.86 -7.12 6.88
C PRO A 300 25.07 -7.82 6.28
N GLU A 301 25.31 -9.06 6.69
CA GLU A 301 26.46 -9.85 6.23
C GLU A 301 26.39 -10.14 4.71
N SER A 302 25.19 -10.46 4.23
CA SER A 302 24.95 -10.72 2.79
C SER A 302 25.09 -9.46 1.96
N ARG A 303 24.50 -8.33 2.44
CA ARG A 303 24.60 -7.02 1.79
C ARG A 303 26.06 -6.53 1.71
N GLU A 304 26.84 -6.69 2.79
CA GLU A 304 28.25 -6.34 2.80
C GLU A 304 29.07 -7.22 1.86
N ALA A 305 28.79 -8.53 1.78
CA ALA A 305 29.46 -9.43 0.86
C ALA A 305 29.17 -9.05 -0.59
N ILE A 306 27.89 -8.81 -0.94
CA ILE A 306 27.46 -8.39 -2.28
C ILE A 306 28.06 -7.01 -2.63
N GLY A 307 28.04 -6.06 -1.68
CA GLY A 307 28.63 -4.74 -1.87
C GLY A 307 30.15 -4.78 -2.13
N ARG A 308 30.88 -5.65 -1.44
CA ARG A 308 32.31 -5.88 -1.70
C ARG A 308 32.57 -6.50 -3.09
N MET A 309 31.69 -7.42 -3.53
CA MET A 309 31.80 -7.99 -4.89
C MET A 309 31.53 -6.95 -5.97
N ALA A 310 30.57 -6.06 -5.78
CA ALA A 310 30.28 -4.98 -6.71
C ALA A 310 31.41 -3.93 -6.79
N ALA A 311 32.12 -3.69 -5.68
CA ALA A 311 33.24 -2.75 -5.63
C ALA A 311 34.56 -3.31 -6.20
N SER A 312 34.69 -4.64 -6.31
CA SER A 312 35.95 -5.31 -6.63
C SER A 312 36.13 -5.71 -8.08
N GLN A 313 35.17 -5.48 -8.99
CA GLN A 313 35.39 -5.72 -10.43
C GLN A 313 34.63 -4.73 -11.32
N PRO A 314 35.33 -3.91 -12.14
CA PRO A 314 34.82 -3.57 -13.44
C PRO A 314 34.76 -4.84 -14.26
N VAL A 315 33.57 -5.32 -14.60
CA VAL A 315 33.43 -6.35 -15.64
C VAL A 315 34.00 -5.75 -16.92
N LYS A 316 35.23 -6.13 -17.25
CA LYS A 316 35.75 -5.93 -18.61
C LYS A 316 34.88 -6.84 -19.49
N GLU A 317 33.96 -6.25 -20.23
CA GLU A 317 33.42 -6.88 -21.43
C GLU A 317 34.61 -7.18 -22.35
N GLN A 318 35.10 -8.40 -22.31
CA GLN A 318 35.97 -8.92 -23.37
C GLN A 318 35.03 -9.18 -24.55
N SER A 319 34.98 -8.26 -25.47
CA SER A 319 34.48 -8.50 -26.81
C SER A 319 35.29 -9.66 -27.39
N PRO A 320 34.71 -10.76 -27.84
CA PRO A 320 35.45 -11.80 -28.50
C PRO A 320 36.01 -11.25 -29.84
N SER A 321 37.32 -11.22 -29.98
CA SER A 321 37.99 -10.94 -31.26
C SER A 321 37.53 -11.97 -32.29
N PRO A 322 37.28 -11.59 -33.55
CA PRO A 322 36.91 -12.56 -34.59
C PRO A 322 38.15 -13.39 -34.98
N GLU A 323 38.32 -14.55 -34.35
CA GLU A 323 39.25 -15.56 -34.88
C GLU A 323 38.62 -16.18 -36.12
N LYS A 324 39.41 -16.16 -37.19
CA LYS A 324 39.15 -16.86 -38.46
C LYS A 324 39.10 -18.36 -38.18
N VAL A 325 37.89 -18.93 -38.17
CA VAL A 325 37.74 -20.39 -38.17
C VAL A 325 37.81 -20.87 -39.61
N GLY A 326 38.88 -21.57 -39.92
CA GLY A 326 39.03 -22.37 -41.13
C GLY A 326 38.11 -23.60 -41.06
N ALA A 327 37.47 -23.90 -42.16
CA ALA A 327 36.60 -25.06 -42.27
C ALA A 327 37.37 -26.37 -42.15
N PRO A 328 36.87 -27.37 -41.42
CA PRO A 328 37.22 -28.76 -41.68
C PRO A 328 36.00 -29.55 -42.18
N ASP A 329 36.26 -30.30 -43.27
CA ASP A 329 35.44 -31.42 -43.72
C ASP A 329 35.33 -32.50 -42.64
N GLY A 330 34.14 -33.08 -42.47
CA GLY A 330 34.08 -34.40 -41.85
C GLY A 330 32.82 -34.67 -41.03
N LYS A 331 31.90 -35.40 -41.65
CA LYS A 331 30.95 -36.40 -41.12
C LYS A 331 30.44 -36.23 -39.67
N MET A 332 29.17 -35.96 -39.50
CA MET A 332 28.38 -36.14 -38.27
C MET A 332 28.21 -37.64 -37.92
N PRO A 333 28.28 -38.02 -36.64
CA PRO A 333 27.65 -39.22 -36.15
C PRO A 333 26.21 -38.92 -35.67
N GLU A 334 25.27 -39.75 -36.09
CA GLU A 334 23.91 -39.85 -35.56
C GLU A 334 23.97 -40.15 -34.05
N LEU A 335 23.31 -39.31 -33.26
CA LEU A 335 22.96 -39.60 -31.88
C LEU A 335 21.45 -39.66 -31.73
N GLN A 336 20.98 -40.88 -31.51
CA GLN A 336 19.61 -41.22 -31.17
C GLN A 336 19.16 -40.52 -29.87
N GLY A 337 17.91 -40.14 -29.87
CA GLY A 337 17.14 -39.38 -28.92
C GLY A 337 17.28 -39.71 -27.43
N GLN A 338 17.14 -38.65 -26.65
CA GLN A 338 16.46 -38.71 -25.36
C GLN A 338 15.69 -37.42 -25.17
N THR A 339 14.39 -37.59 -24.96
CA THR A 339 13.38 -36.58 -24.70
C THR A 339 13.61 -35.92 -23.34
N GLY A 340 14.18 -34.72 -23.31
CA GLY A 340 14.37 -33.90 -22.10
C GLY A 340 13.69 -32.52 -22.11
N GLY A 341 13.02 -32.16 -23.21
CA GLY A 341 12.51 -30.77 -23.40
C GLY A 341 11.28 -30.39 -22.61
N SER A 342 10.43 -31.33 -22.16
CA SER A 342 9.12 -31.03 -21.61
C SER A 342 9.13 -30.46 -20.17
N VAL A 343 10.08 -30.90 -19.34
CA VAL A 343 10.13 -30.53 -17.91
C VAL A 343 10.67 -29.09 -17.74
N GLY A 344 11.68 -28.72 -18.52
CA GLY A 344 12.24 -27.37 -18.49
C GLY A 344 11.25 -26.30 -18.97
N ALA A 345 10.51 -26.58 -20.05
CA ALA A 345 9.49 -25.68 -20.58
C ALA A 345 8.27 -25.54 -19.65
N GLN A 346 7.86 -26.60 -18.99
CA GLN A 346 6.78 -26.57 -17.98
C GLN A 346 7.20 -25.79 -16.74
N SER A 347 8.42 -25.95 -16.25
CA SER A 347 8.95 -25.19 -15.10
C SER A 347 9.07 -23.70 -15.41
N ALA A 348 9.51 -23.34 -16.62
CA ALA A 348 9.59 -21.95 -17.06
C ALA A 348 8.18 -21.31 -17.23
N ALA A 349 7.21 -22.07 -17.76
CA ALA A 349 5.82 -21.62 -17.88
C ALA A 349 5.15 -21.42 -16.51
N PHE A 350 5.47 -22.28 -15.53
CA PHE A 350 4.99 -22.16 -14.17
C PHE A 350 5.59 -20.93 -13.46
N ALA A 351 6.90 -20.71 -13.61
CA ALA A 351 7.58 -19.54 -13.07
C ALA A 351 7.06 -18.23 -13.66
N ALA A 352 6.80 -18.19 -14.98
CA ALA A 352 6.18 -17.04 -15.64
C ALA A 352 4.73 -16.82 -15.15
N GLY A 353 3.97 -17.89 -14.92
CA GLY A 353 2.62 -17.85 -14.34
C GLY A 353 2.60 -17.27 -12.93
N LEU A 354 3.55 -17.68 -12.10
CA LEU A 354 3.71 -17.16 -10.73
C LEU A 354 4.11 -15.68 -10.74
N GLY A 355 5.04 -15.30 -11.63
CA GLY A 355 5.43 -13.90 -11.83
C GLY A 355 4.27 -13.02 -12.30
N MET A 356 3.39 -13.54 -13.18
CA MET A 356 2.18 -12.82 -13.57
C MET A 356 1.19 -12.65 -12.41
N MET A 357 1.08 -13.64 -11.52
CA MET A 357 0.23 -13.56 -10.34
C MET A 357 0.74 -12.48 -9.36
N VAL A 358 2.05 -12.42 -9.13
CA VAL A 358 2.68 -11.36 -8.31
C VAL A 358 2.52 -9.99 -8.97
N ALA A 359 2.70 -9.88 -10.30
CA ALA A 359 2.52 -8.62 -11.02
C ALA A 359 1.08 -8.11 -10.98
N LYS A 360 0.07 -9.00 -11.04
CA LYS A 360 -1.35 -8.65 -10.83
C LYS A 360 -1.60 -8.09 -9.44
N LEU A 361 -0.99 -8.69 -8.42
CA LEU A 361 -1.09 -8.24 -7.04
C LEU A 361 -0.46 -6.86 -6.82
N THR A 362 0.60 -6.52 -7.57
CA THR A 362 1.36 -5.27 -7.42
C THR A 362 0.96 -4.16 -8.41
N ARG A 363 -0.07 -4.35 -9.27
CA ARG A 363 -0.49 -3.40 -10.32
C ARG A 363 0.61 -3.04 -11.34
N ALA A 364 1.62 -3.87 -11.54
CA ALA A 364 2.69 -3.58 -12.49
C ALA A 364 2.31 -3.96 -13.93
N ARG A 365 1.43 -3.16 -14.60
CA ARG A 365 1.00 -3.38 -16.01
C ARG A 365 2.17 -3.59 -16.99
N ALA A 366 3.28 -2.88 -16.80
CA ALA A 366 4.46 -3.03 -17.66
C ALA A 366 5.14 -4.41 -17.50
N ILE A 367 5.11 -4.98 -16.30
CA ILE A 367 5.64 -6.32 -16.03
C ILE A 367 4.68 -7.38 -16.58
N GLU A 368 3.37 -7.17 -16.49
CA GLU A 368 2.36 -8.07 -17.09
C GLU A 368 2.52 -8.21 -18.60
N THR A 369 2.72 -7.10 -19.31
CA THR A 369 2.93 -7.10 -20.77
C THR A 369 4.20 -7.90 -21.11
N ARG A 370 5.30 -7.65 -20.41
CA ARG A 370 6.58 -8.32 -20.67
C ARG A 370 6.57 -9.81 -20.30
N LEU A 371 5.86 -10.20 -19.23
CA LEU A 371 5.66 -11.61 -18.87
C LEU A 371 4.74 -12.33 -19.85
N SER A 372 3.74 -11.65 -20.39
CA SER A 372 2.89 -12.17 -21.47
C SER A 372 3.69 -12.43 -22.75
N GLU A 373 4.59 -11.51 -23.15
CA GLU A 373 5.48 -11.68 -24.28
C GLU A 373 6.44 -12.86 -24.09
N ILE A 374 7.03 -13.00 -22.90
CA ILE A 374 7.90 -14.12 -22.55
C ILE A 374 7.13 -15.45 -22.60
N ARG A 375 5.91 -15.49 -22.08
CA ARG A 375 5.06 -16.68 -22.11
C ARG A 375 4.74 -17.11 -23.55
N THR A 376 4.37 -16.16 -24.42
CA THR A 376 4.10 -16.44 -25.84
C THR A 376 5.35 -17.02 -26.52
N ARG A 377 6.49 -16.41 -26.31
CA ARG A 377 7.77 -16.85 -26.90
C ARG A 377 8.22 -18.22 -26.38
N LEU A 378 8.00 -18.54 -25.09
CA LEU A 378 8.26 -19.87 -24.54
C LEU A 378 7.31 -20.93 -25.09
N HIS A 379 6.06 -20.55 -25.38
CA HIS A 379 5.09 -21.45 -25.99
C HIS A 379 5.43 -21.75 -27.46
N GLU A 380 5.88 -20.75 -28.21
CA GLU A 380 6.39 -20.89 -29.58
C GLU A 380 7.63 -21.78 -29.61
N LEU A 381 8.59 -21.64 -28.68
CA LEU A 381 9.76 -22.48 -28.57
C LEU A 381 9.41 -23.93 -28.18
N ALA A 382 8.41 -24.16 -27.33
CA ALA A 382 7.96 -25.49 -26.95
C ALA A 382 7.15 -26.22 -28.06
N GLN A 383 6.71 -25.50 -29.10
CA GLN A 383 6.05 -26.10 -30.27
C GLN A 383 7.03 -26.30 -31.46
N ALA A 384 8.23 -25.75 -31.36
CA ALA A 384 9.25 -25.85 -32.40
C ALA A 384 10.24 -27.01 -32.19
N ASP A 385 10.19 -27.70 -31.03
CA ASP A 385 10.85 -28.96 -30.70
C ASP A 385 9.86 -30.14 -30.88
#